data_2bddd86305f7f073ecf212f869307fb9
#
_entry.id   2bddd86305f7f073ecf212f869307fb9
#
_cell.length_a   1.000
_cell.length_b   1.000
_cell.length_c   1.000
_cell.angle_alpha   90.00
_cell.angle_beta   90.00
_cell.angle_gamma   90.00
#
_symmetry.space_group_name_H-M   'P 1'
#
loop_
_entity.id
_entity.type
_entity.pdbx_description
1 polymer ?
#
loop_
_entity_poly.entity_id
_entity_poly.type
_entity_poly.pdbx_seq_one_letter_code
_entity_poly.pdbx_strand_id
1 'polypeptide(L)'
;LADLRIVRHIKDGAEHWNTWRDSTDLAEIDLQKVDLSSLKLRGINLSETNLSRVNFSRTDLTQANLSRAILQETVFVNANLQGANLSRALIHQVNFNQANLQDVNLTNTDLRSLELRGINLGAANLSGADLRGVNLSGGSFKNIDFSGANLSGANLQNADFGGANLSNANLSNAKMSRVKMRGALLTRANLWGASLDFADISMAGCLMANFSETILNKAILNKANLGGAIFSGAQMVGAELCNAFLSDASLSMANLTKANLSEADLSYAYLFRAILSNSICIETKFRNAEMQEVDLSMAFLKKANFAIANLQRAYFGGADLSEAVLIGANLTQANLTNANLTNIVTESTIWTDANLQGAIGFSP
;
A
#
# COMPACT_ATOMS: atom_id res chain seq x y z
N LEU A 1 -1.39 -3.16 45.85
CA LEU A 1 -2.72 -3.77 45.76
C LEU A 1 -3.73 -2.66 45.51
N ALA A 2 -4.56 -2.79 44.48
CA ALA A 2 -5.58 -1.79 44.18
C ALA A 2 -6.44 -1.48 45.42
N ASP A 3 -6.79 -0.21 45.60
CA ASP A 3 -7.69 0.20 46.68
C ASP A 3 -9.11 -0.32 46.39
N LEU A 4 -9.62 -1.18 47.26
CA LEU A 4 -10.95 -1.78 47.11
C LEU A 4 -12.08 -0.74 47.03
N ARG A 5 -11.86 0.47 47.59
CA ARG A 5 -12.82 1.58 47.48
C ARG A 5 -12.93 2.08 46.07
N ILE A 6 -11.80 2.22 45.37
CA ILE A 6 -11.73 2.62 43.96
C ILE A 6 -12.40 1.58 43.06
N VAL A 7 -12.12 0.29 43.31
CA VAL A 7 -12.74 -0.82 42.55
C VAL A 7 -14.26 -0.84 42.69
N ARG A 8 -14.79 -0.45 43.84
CA ARG A 8 -16.23 -0.37 44.09
C ARG A 8 -16.91 0.63 43.16
N HIS A 9 -16.31 1.82 42.96
CA HIS A 9 -16.86 2.82 42.02
C HIS A 9 -17.02 2.28 40.60
N ILE A 10 -16.11 1.42 40.14
CA ILE A 10 -16.25 0.76 38.84
C ILE A 10 -17.37 -0.27 38.84
N LYS A 11 -17.49 -1.07 39.91
CA LYS A 11 -18.52 -2.12 40.03
C LYS A 11 -19.92 -1.55 40.14
N ASP A 12 -20.06 -0.32 40.66
CA ASP A 12 -21.33 0.42 40.72
C ASP A 12 -21.76 0.97 39.34
N GLY A 13 -20.92 0.82 38.28
CA GLY A 13 -21.24 1.10 36.89
C GLY A 13 -20.45 2.26 36.28
N ALA A 14 -20.48 2.33 34.95
CA ALA A 14 -19.68 3.30 34.19
C ALA A 14 -20.05 4.76 34.46
N GLU A 15 -21.33 5.08 34.64
CA GLU A 15 -21.81 6.45 34.94
C GLU A 15 -21.33 6.91 36.32
N HIS A 16 -21.47 6.04 37.35
CA HIS A 16 -21.00 6.32 38.67
C HIS A 16 -19.49 6.52 38.72
N TRP A 17 -18.73 5.64 38.03
CA TRP A 17 -17.27 5.78 37.89
C TRP A 17 -16.89 7.10 37.21
N ASN A 18 -17.49 7.44 36.09
CA ASN A 18 -17.14 8.63 35.32
C ASN A 18 -17.36 9.91 36.18
N THR A 19 -18.46 10.00 36.90
CA THR A 19 -18.73 11.14 37.77
C THR A 19 -17.74 11.25 38.94
N TRP A 20 -17.41 10.11 39.58
CA TRP A 20 -16.43 10.08 40.66
C TRP A 20 -15.03 10.43 40.15
N ARG A 21 -14.62 9.86 39.04
CA ARG A 21 -13.31 10.08 38.39
C ARG A 21 -13.06 11.55 38.09
N ASP A 22 -14.06 12.27 37.60
CA ASP A 22 -13.93 13.68 37.23
C ASP A 22 -13.64 14.61 38.41
N SER A 23 -13.88 14.13 39.62
CA SER A 23 -13.61 14.84 40.89
C SER A 23 -12.36 14.33 41.62
N THR A 24 -11.63 13.36 41.06
CA THR A 24 -10.51 12.66 41.70
C THR A 24 -9.20 12.90 40.96
N ASP A 25 -8.09 13.02 41.71
CA ASP A 25 -6.76 13.07 41.07
C ASP A 25 -6.43 11.70 40.45
N LEU A 26 -6.10 11.70 39.18
CA LEU A 26 -5.73 10.48 38.42
C LEU A 26 -4.50 9.78 39.00
N ALA A 27 -3.59 10.51 39.65
CA ALA A 27 -2.41 9.95 40.29
C ALA A 27 -2.75 9.02 41.48
N GLU A 28 -3.93 9.14 42.04
CA GLU A 28 -4.42 8.30 43.14
C GLU A 28 -5.11 7.01 42.67
N ILE A 29 -5.36 6.87 41.37
CA ILE A 29 -6.09 5.74 40.80
C ILE A 29 -5.13 4.59 40.45
N ASP A 30 -5.05 3.57 41.28
CA ASP A 30 -4.35 2.31 40.98
C ASP A 30 -5.35 1.16 40.81
N LEU A 31 -5.44 0.67 39.56
CA LEU A 31 -6.30 -0.44 39.16
C LEU A 31 -5.51 -1.70 38.79
N GLN A 32 -4.20 -1.71 39.04
CA GLN A 32 -3.37 -2.84 38.67
C GLN A 32 -3.83 -4.16 39.27
N LYS A 33 -3.83 -5.22 38.42
CA LYS A 33 -4.18 -6.60 38.82
C LYS A 33 -5.63 -6.79 39.31
N VAL A 34 -6.52 -5.83 39.06
CA VAL A 34 -7.95 -5.95 39.44
C VAL A 34 -8.67 -6.91 38.48
N ASP A 35 -9.59 -7.69 39.05
CA ASP A 35 -10.55 -8.46 38.25
C ASP A 35 -11.82 -7.63 38.01
N LEU A 36 -12.02 -7.23 36.76
CA LEU A 36 -13.19 -6.51 36.27
C LEU A 36 -13.93 -7.33 35.19
N SER A 37 -13.74 -8.67 35.22
CA SER A 37 -14.35 -9.57 34.23
C SER A 37 -15.89 -9.58 34.34
N SER A 38 -16.51 -9.79 33.17
CA SER A 38 -17.97 -9.94 33.02
C SER A 38 -18.81 -8.73 33.44
N LEU A 39 -18.22 -7.56 33.62
CA LEU A 39 -18.92 -6.33 33.95
C LEU A 39 -19.53 -5.65 32.73
N LYS A 40 -20.56 -4.82 32.93
CA LYS A 40 -21.17 -3.94 31.94
C LYS A 40 -20.60 -2.53 32.12
N LEU A 41 -19.56 -2.19 31.36
CA LEU A 41 -18.80 -0.95 31.49
C LEU A 41 -18.85 -0.09 30.21
N ARG A 42 -19.99 -0.13 29.49
CA ARG A 42 -20.19 0.65 28.29
C ARG A 42 -19.97 2.13 28.56
N GLY A 43 -19.11 2.79 27.74
CA GLY A 43 -18.81 4.22 27.85
C GLY A 43 -17.99 4.62 29.08
N ILE A 44 -17.38 3.66 29.81
CA ILE A 44 -16.50 3.97 30.93
C ILE A 44 -15.28 4.77 30.50
N ASN A 45 -14.89 5.76 31.29
CA ASN A 45 -13.69 6.55 31.06
C ASN A 45 -12.52 6.03 31.92
N LEU A 46 -11.64 5.25 31.30
CA LEU A 46 -10.41 4.70 31.90
C LEU A 46 -9.16 5.30 31.23
N SER A 47 -9.28 6.51 30.62
CA SER A 47 -8.15 7.16 29.99
C SER A 47 -7.06 7.52 31.01
N GLU A 48 -5.79 7.44 30.56
CA GLU A 48 -4.61 7.82 31.36
C GLU A 48 -4.42 7.00 32.65
N THR A 49 -5.18 5.90 32.88
CA THR A 49 -5.07 5.06 34.07
C THR A 49 -4.09 3.91 33.85
N ASN A 50 -3.50 3.42 34.95
CA ASN A 50 -2.70 2.21 34.94
C ASN A 50 -3.58 0.97 35.14
N LEU A 51 -3.79 0.25 34.04
CA LEU A 51 -4.60 -0.96 33.95
C LEU A 51 -3.74 -2.22 33.80
N SER A 52 -2.46 -2.15 34.15
CA SER A 52 -1.54 -3.28 34.02
C SER A 52 -2.07 -4.52 34.74
N ARG A 53 -2.10 -5.66 34.01
CA ARG A 53 -2.57 -6.95 34.52
C ARG A 53 -4.03 -6.98 34.96
N VAL A 54 -4.86 -6.02 34.55
CA VAL A 54 -6.31 -6.06 34.80
C VAL A 54 -6.93 -7.16 33.94
N ASN A 55 -7.90 -7.87 34.50
CA ASN A 55 -8.72 -8.84 33.80
C ASN A 55 -10.04 -8.21 33.36
N PHE A 56 -10.22 -7.95 32.07
CA PHE A 56 -11.46 -7.52 31.43
C PHE A 56 -12.13 -8.64 30.62
N SER A 57 -11.86 -9.91 30.94
CA SER A 57 -12.46 -11.01 30.18
C SER A 57 -13.98 -10.95 30.20
N ARG A 58 -14.62 -11.07 29.01
CA ARG A 58 -16.09 -11.02 28.85
C ARG A 58 -16.75 -9.70 29.29
N THR A 59 -15.98 -8.63 29.44
CA THR A 59 -16.49 -7.31 29.85
C THR A 59 -17.07 -6.58 28.63
N ASP A 60 -18.19 -5.89 28.81
CA ASP A 60 -18.69 -4.95 27.82
C ASP A 60 -18.02 -3.57 28.01
N LEU A 61 -17.07 -3.28 27.13
CA LEU A 61 -16.32 -2.02 27.06
C LEU A 61 -16.71 -1.22 25.80
N THR A 62 -17.92 -1.46 25.26
CA THR A 62 -18.41 -0.74 24.08
C THR A 62 -18.29 0.77 24.31
N GLN A 63 -17.65 1.49 23.37
CA GLN A 63 -17.44 2.95 23.44
C GLN A 63 -16.64 3.42 24.68
N ALA A 64 -15.92 2.54 25.37
CA ALA A 64 -15.05 2.91 26.48
C ALA A 64 -13.90 3.83 26.02
N ASN A 65 -13.48 4.75 26.87
CA ASN A 65 -12.30 5.56 26.66
C ASN A 65 -11.11 4.97 27.43
N LEU A 66 -10.18 4.37 26.73
CA LEU A 66 -8.92 3.78 27.22
C LEU A 66 -7.71 4.54 26.66
N SER A 67 -7.91 5.78 26.14
CA SER A 67 -6.83 6.54 25.53
C SER A 67 -5.70 6.82 26.52
N ARG A 68 -4.44 6.67 26.06
CA ARG A 68 -3.24 6.83 26.89
C ARG A 68 -3.16 5.94 28.12
N ALA A 69 -4.05 4.95 28.28
CA ALA A 69 -3.98 4.00 29.39
C ALA A 69 -2.74 3.10 29.28
N ILE A 70 -2.23 2.62 30.42
CA ILE A 70 -1.17 1.62 30.47
C ILE A 70 -1.83 0.25 30.55
N LEU A 71 -1.69 -0.55 29.48
CA LEU A 71 -2.37 -1.84 29.29
C LEU A 71 -1.38 -3.04 29.36
N GLN A 72 -0.28 -2.90 30.06
CA GLN A 72 0.72 -3.97 30.13
C GLN A 72 0.11 -5.26 30.70
N GLU A 73 0.25 -6.39 29.99
CA GLU A 73 -0.26 -7.72 30.37
C GLU A 73 -1.78 -7.74 30.67
N THR A 74 -2.55 -6.77 30.17
CA THR A 74 -4.01 -6.69 30.36
C THR A 74 -4.72 -7.78 29.54
N VAL A 75 -5.80 -8.36 30.10
CA VAL A 75 -6.53 -9.47 29.49
C VAL A 75 -7.92 -8.99 29.03
N PHE A 76 -8.19 -9.04 27.72
CA PHE A 76 -9.48 -8.71 27.08
C PHE A 76 -10.14 -9.91 26.41
N VAL A 77 -9.89 -11.13 26.90
CA VAL A 77 -10.42 -12.37 26.28
C VAL A 77 -11.94 -12.33 26.20
N ASN A 78 -12.52 -12.46 25.00
CA ASN A 78 -13.96 -12.34 24.73
C ASN A 78 -14.59 -10.99 25.15
N ALA A 79 -13.81 -9.94 25.38
CA ALA A 79 -14.36 -8.62 25.70
C ALA A 79 -14.96 -7.95 24.46
N ASN A 80 -15.98 -7.11 24.66
CA ASN A 80 -16.53 -6.26 23.61
C ASN A 80 -15.97 -4.85 23.73
N LEU A 81 -15.05 -4.50 22.81
CA LEU A 81 -14.40 -3.19 22.72
C LEU A 81 -14.91 -2.37 21.51
N GLN A 82 -16.07 -2.73 20.95
CA GLN A 82 -16.60 -2.03 19.80
C GLN A 82 -16.67 -0.52 20.03
N GLY A 83 -16.05 0.25 19.12
CA GLY A 83 -16.02 1.72 19.18
C GLY A 83 -15.20 2.27 20.35
N ALA A 84 -14.44 1.45 21.09
CA ALA A 84 -13.60 1.92 22.18
C ALA A 84 -12.43 2.76 21.65
N ASN A 85 -11.99 3.73 22.45
CA ASN A 85 -10.83 4.58 22.14
C ASN A 85 -9.61 4.08 22.91
N LEU A 86 -8.65 3.46 22.22
CA LEU A 86 -7.35 3.03 22.74
C LEU A 86 -6.20 3.90 22.18
N SER A 87 -6.49 5.08 21.64
CA SER A 87 -5.46 5.91 21.03
C SER A 87 -4.33 6.23 21.99
N ARG A 88 -3.08 6.09 21.53
CA ARG A 88 -1.87 6.32 22.31
C ARG A 88 -1.76 5.47 23.57
N ALA A 89 -2.56 4.41 23.73
CA ALA A 89 -2.41 3.49 24.87
C ALA A 89 -1.07 2.73 24.78
N LEU A 90 -0.47 2.44 25.92
CA LEU A 90 0.74 1.62 26.03
C LEU A 90 0.34 0.15 26.04
N ILE A 91 0.36 -0.47 24.85
CA ILE A 91 -0.08 -1.84 24.62
C ILE A 91 1.17 -2.75 24.59
N HIS A 92 1.37 -3.51 25.67
CA HIS A 92 2.45 -4.47 25.75
C HIS A 92 1.97 -5.80 26.32
N GLN A 93 2.16 -6.91 25.56
CA GLN A 93 1.70 -8.26 25.95
C GLN A 93 0.21 -8.33 26.31
N VAL A 94 -0.63 -7.51 25.68
CA VAL A 94 -2.08 -7.53 25.86
C VAL A 94 -2.68 -8.74 25.17
N ASN A 95 -3.66 -9.39 25.83
CA ASN A 95 -4.37 -10.53 25.26
C ASN A 95 -5.76 -10.12 24.77
N PHE A 96 -5.92 -9.97 23.44
CA PHE A 96 -7.18 -9.68 22.76
C PHE A 96 -7.88 -10.93 22.18
N ASN A 97 -7.53 -12.14 22.62
CA ASN A 97 -8.12 -13.35 22.04
C ASN A 97 -9.66 -13.30 22.04
N GLN A 98 -10.27 -13.46 20.85
CA GLN A 98 -11.72 -13.41 20.64
C GLN A 98 -12.39 -12.08 21.09
N ALA A 99 -11.63 -11.02 21.31
CA ALA A 99 -12.18 -9.69 21.56
C ALA A 99 -12.81 -9.12 20.29
N ASN A 100 -13.90 -8.37 20.43
CA ASN A 100 -14.47 -7.57 19.36
C ASN A 100 -13.83 -6.18 19.35
N LEU A 101 -13.00 -5.90 18.35
CA LEU A 101 -12.31 -4.62 18.15
C LEU A 101 -12.89 -3.82 16.96
N GLN A 102 -14.12 -4.13 16.53
CA GLN A 102 -14.78 -3.39 15.47
C GLN A 102 -14.90 -1.90 15.83
N ASP A 103 -14.68 -1.00 14.85
CA ASP A 103 -14.73 0.45 15.03
C ASP A 103 -13.76 1.01 16.09
N VAL A 104 -12.81 0.22 16.60
CA VAL A 104 -11.86 0.66 17.62
C VAL A 104 -10.91 1.74 17.10
N ASN A 105 -10.60 2.72 17.93
CA ASN A 105 -9.56 3.70 17.65
C ASN A 105 -8.23 3.27 18.28
N LEU A 106 -7.27 2.88 17.44
CA LEU A 106 -5.89 2.48 17.81
C LEU A 106 -4.86 3.48 17.27
N THR A 107 -5.24 4.73 17.05
CA THR A 107 -4.34 5.72 16.46
C THR A 107 -3.09 5.95 17.32
N ASN A 108 -1.92 6.00 16.63
CA ASN A 108 -0.63 6.24 17.28
C ASN A 108 -0.30 5.25 18.42
N THR A 109 -0.73 3.98 18.32
CA THR A 109 -0.40 2.91 19.27
C THR A 109 0.78 2.07 18.78
N ASP A 110 1.54 1.50 19.70
CA ASP A 110 2.56 0.48 19.41
C ASP A 110 1.92 -0.91 19.48
N LEU A 111 1.79 -1.56 18.31
CA LEU A 111 1.13 -2.86 18.17
C LEU A 111 2.12 -3.99 17.85
N ARG A 112 3.43 -3.73 17.91
CA ARG A 112 4.47 -4.70 17.50
C ARG A 112 4.47 -6.00 18.30
N SER A 113 4.01 -5.96 19.53
CA SER A 113 3.96 -7.13 20.41
C SER A 113 2.66 -7.92 20.34
N LEU A 114 1.73 -7.56 19.46
CA LEU A 114 0.41 -8.17 19.42
C LEU A 114 0.30 -9.30 18.40
N GLU A 115 -0.38 -10.36 18.80
CA GLU A 115 -0.90 -11.39 17.90
C GLU A 115 -2.25 -10.93 17.33
N LEU A 116 -2.22 -10.27 16.16
CA LEU A 116 -3.42 -9.71 15.51
C LEU A 116 -4.11 -10.70 14.55
N ARG A 117 -3.60 -11.93 14.46
CA ARG A 117 -4.16 -12.93 13.55
C ARG A 117 -5.56 -13.36 13.99
N GLY A 118 -6.55 -13.21 13.12
CA GLY A 118 -7.93 -13.62 13.38
C GLY A 118 -8.73 -12.68 14.29
N ILE A 119 -8.17 -11.53 14.67
CA ILE A 119 -8.91 -10.49 15.39
C ILE A 119 -9.82 -9.72 14.42
N ASN A 120 -11.06 -9.47 14.84
CA ASN A 120 -11.98 -8.63 14.07
C ASN A 120 -11.66 -7.15 14.30
N LEU A 121 -11.01 -6.53 13.31
CA LEU A 121 -10.67 -5.10 13.27
C LEU A 121 -11.59 -4.33 12.30
N GLY A 122 -12.77 -4.85 11.96
CA GLY A 122 -13.66 -4.20 10.98
C GLY A 122 -13.87 -2.72 11.30
N ALA A 123 -13.60 -1.83 10.31
CA ALA A 123 -13.67 -0.38 10.40
C ALA A 123 -12.81 0.26 11.53
N ALA A 124 -11.79 -0.44 12.05
CA ALA A 124 -10.86 0.13 13.02
C ALA A 124 -10.04 1.28 12.40
N ASN A 125 -9.61 2.22 13.24
CA ASN A 125 -8.68 3.27 12.86
C ASN A 125 -7.29 2.97 13.43
N LEU A 126 -6.34 2.67 12.53
CA LEU A 126 -4.94 2.34 12.83
C LEU A 126 -3.97 3.44 12.33
N SER A 127 -4.49 4.64 12.06
CA SER A 127 -3.64 5.71 11.54
C SER A 127 -2.49 6.05 12.49
N GLY A 128 -1.28 6.17 11.93
CA GLY A 128 -0.07 6.42 12.68
C GLY A 128 0.36 5.29 13.64
N ALA A 129 -0.30 4.13 13.63
CA ALA A 129 0.08 2.99 14.49
C ALA A 129 1.43 2.39 14.07
N ASP A 130 2.19 1.86 15.03
CA ASP A 130 3.42 1.11 14.80
C ASP A 130 3.15 -0.38 14.71
N LEU A 131 3.22 -0.92 13.49
CA LEU A 131 2.97 -2.32 13.13
C LEU A 131 4.22 -2.99 12.53
N ARG A 132 5.41 -2.48 12.84
CA ARG A 132 6.66 -3.00 12.27
C ARG A 132 6.85 -4.48 12.56
N GLY A 133 7.09 -5.26 11.50
CA GLY A 133 7.35 -6.69 11.59
C GLY A 133 6.17 -7.55 12.03
N VAL A 134 4.98 -6.98 12.26
CA VAL A 134 3.78 -7.72 12.70
C VAL A 134 3.33 -8.72 11.64
N ASN A 135 2.81 -9.86 12.08
CA ASN A 135 2.21 -10.84 11.19
C ASN A 135 0.70 -10.60 11.04
N LEU A 136 0.31 -10.07 9.89
CA LEU A 136 -1.07 -9.81 9.47
C LEU A 136 -1.49 -10.71 8.29
N SER A 137 -0.75 -11.80 8.04
CA SER A 137 -0.98 -12.65 6.87
C SER A 137 -2.39 -13.26 6.84
N GLY A 138 -3.03 -13.22 5.67
CA GLY A 138 -4.37 -13.76 5.45
C GLY A 138 -5.50 -13.00 6.16
N GLY A 139 -5.19 -11.91 6.87
CA GLY A 139 -6.18 -11.07 7.54
C GLY A 139 -7.07 -10.28 6.58
N SER A 140 -8.25 -9.86 7.04
CA SER A 140 -9.13 -8.95 6.30
C SER A 140 -9.10 -7.57 6.93
N PHE A 141 -8.62 -6.59 6.15
CA PHE A 141 -8.44 -5.19 6.54
C PHE A 141 -9.16 -4.24 5.59
N LYS A 142 -10.28 -4.70 5.03
CA LYS A 142 -11.08 -3.91 4.07
C LYS A 142 -11.57 -2.62 4.70
N ASN A 143 -11.41 -1.51 3.97
CA ASN A 143 -11.87 -0.18 4.35
C ASN A 143 -11.31 0.33 5.69
N ILE A 144 -10.24 -0.27 6.21
CA ILE A 144 -9.57 0.16 7.44
C ILE A 144 -8.65 1.36 7.14
N ASP A 145 -8.53 2.27 8.09
CA ASP A 145 -7.61 3.40 8.01
C ASP A 145 -6.25 3.04 8.63
N PHE A 146 -5.23 2.92 7.78
CA PHE A 146 -3.80 2.75 8.11
C PHE A 146 -2.98 3.97 7.68
N SER A 147 -3.61 5.13 7.49
CA SER A 147 -2.89 6.31 7.02
C SER A 147 -1.73 6.67 7.96
N GLY A 148 -0.55 6.87 7.39
CA GLY A 148 0.66 7.15 8.16
C GLY A 148 1.15 6.03 9.08
N ALA A 149 0.51 4.85 9.08
CA ALA A 149 0.96 3.70 9.88
C ALA A 149 2.33 3.17 9.43
N ASN A 150 3.11 2.62 10.36
CA ASN A 150 4.37 1.99 10.05
C ASN A 150 4.22 0.46 10.01
N LEU A 151 4.16 -0.08 8.80
CA LEU A 151 4.05 -1.51 8.48
C LEU A 151 5.38 -2.07 7.92
N SER A 152 6.51 -1.38 8.16
CA SER A 152 7.78 -1.81 7.57
C SER A 152 8.17 -3.21 8.06
N GLY A 153 8.58 -4.06 7.12
CA GLY A 153 8.93 -5.46 7.37
C GLY A 153 7.78 -6.37 7.82
N ALA A 154 6.54 -5.86 7.86
CA ALA A 154 5.37 -6.66 8.24
C ALA A 154 5.10 -7.80 7.25
N ASN A 155 4.53 -8.90 7.74
CA ASN A 155 4.04 -9.98 6.91
C ASN A 155 2.55 -9.79 6.60
N LEU A 156 2.25 -9.38 5.35
CA LEU A 156 0.92 -9.09 4.83
C LEU A 156 0.51 -10.09 3.73
N GLN A 157 1.20 -11.24 3.63
CA GLN A 157 0.94 -12.22 2.57
C GLN A 157 -0.51 -12.68 2.57
N ASN A 158 -1.16 -12.69 1.40
CA ASN A 158 -2.56 -13.06 1.20
C ASN A 158 -3.58 -12.21 1.98
N ALA A 159 -3.18 -11.11 2.61
CA ALA A 159 -4.10 -10.21 3.31
C ALA A 159 -4.99 -9.42 2.34
N ASP A 160 -6.16 -8.99 2.81
CA ASP A 160 -7.13 -8.23 2.02
C ASP A 160 -7.28 -6.80 2.57
N PHE A 161 -6.71 -5.85 1.83
CA PHE A 161 -6.76 -4.40 2.07
C PHE A 161 -7.67 -3.68 1.06
N GLY A 162 -8.64 -4.36 0.47
CA GLY A 162 -9.57 -3.75 -0.48
C GLY A 162 -10.21 -2.48 0.08
N GLY A 163 -10.08 -1.35 -0.61
CA GLY A 163 -10.58 -0.04 -0.17
C GLY A 163 -9.93 0.55 1.08
N ALA A 164 -8.90 -0.07 1.65
CA ALA A 164 -8.20 0.47 2.83
C ALA A 164 -7.47 1.78 2.50
N ASN A 165 -7.31 2.65 3.49
CA ASN A 165 -6.50 3.86 3.38
C ASN A 165 -5.09 3.60 3.93
N LEU A 166 -4.12 3.50 3.03
CA LEU A 166 -2.69 3.34 3.32
C LEU A 166 -1.89 4.61 2.92
N SER A 167 -2.56 5.76 2.78
CA SER A 167 -1.91 7.01 2.39
C SER A 167 -0.81 7.38 3.39
N ASN A 168 0.38 7.73 2.89
CA ASN A 168 1.57 8.03 3.68
C ASN A 168 2.06 6.87 4.59
N ALA A 169 1.51 5.66 4.47
CA ALA A 169 1.97 4.51 5.24
C ALA A 169 3.39 4.07 4.82
N ASN A 170 4.16 3.55 5.77
CA ASN A 170 5.45 2.95 5.51
C ASN A 170 5.29 1.42 5.41
N LEU A 171 5.38 0.88 4.21
CA LEU A 171 5.32 -0.54 3.86
C LEU A 171 6.68 -1.07 3.38
N SER A 172 7.78 -0.35 3.67
CA SER A 172 9.10 -0.73 3.17
C SER A 172 9.49 -2.13 3.65
N ASN A 173 10.05 -2.93 2.73
CA ASN A 173 10.46 -4.31 2.97
C ASN A 173 9.33 -5.24 3.47
N ALA A 174 8.07 -4.86 3.36
CA ALA A 174 6.94 -5.70 3.75
C ALA A 174 6.80 -6.92 2.82
N LYS A 175 6.39 -8.06 3.38
CA LYS A 175 6.08 -9.27 2.61
C LYS A 175 4.60 -9.20 2.22
N MET A 176 4.31 -8.91 0.95
CA MET A 176 2.97 -8.61 0.46
C MET A 176 2.56 -9.49 -0.74
N SER A 177 3.21 -10.64 -0.92
CA SER A 177 2.85 -11.53 -2.04
C SER A 177 1.38 -11.93 -1.96
N ARG A 178 0.67 -11.83 -3.10
CA ARG A 178 -0.77 -12.12 -3.23
C ARG A 178 -1.67 -11.25 -2.34
N VAL A 179 -1.21 -10.10 -1.89
CA VAL A 179 -2.07 -9.14 -1.17
C VAL A 179 -3.15 -8.61 -2.11
N LYS A 180 -4.35 -8.38 -1.57
CA LYS A 180 -5.45 -7.74 -2.30
C LYS A 180 -5.58 -6.31 -1.83
N MET A 181 -5.34 -5.35 -2.75
CA MET A 181 -5.43 -3.91 -2.48
C MET A 181 -6.29 -3.19 -3.53
N ARG A 182 -7.26 -3.92 -4.11
CA ARG A 182 -8.15 -3.34 -5.11
C ARG A 182 -8.84 -2.10 -4.56
N GLY A 183 -8.71 -0.97 -5.24
CA GLY A 183 -9.31 0.31 -4.85
C GLY A 183 -8.75 0.91 -3.56
N ALA A 184 -7.64 0.39 -3.00
CA ALA A 184 -7.00 0.96 -1.84
C ALA A 184 -6.37 2.33 -2.15
N LEU A 185 -6.20 3.18 -1.14
CA LEU A 185 -5.52 4.47 -1.25
C LEU A 185 -4.10 4.32 -0.73
N LEU A 186 -3.11 4.51 -1.62
CA LEU A 186 -1.67 4.41 -1.33
C LEU A 186 -0.94 5.73 -1.67
N THR A 187 -1.64 6.85 -1.72
CA THR A 187 -1.03 8.14 -2.04
C THR A 187 0.17 8.40 -1.13
N ARG A 188 1.36 8.61 -1.73
CA ARG A 188 2.64 8.82 -1.03
C ARG A 188 3.03 7.67 -0.08
N ALA A 189 2.47 6.48 -0.21
CA ALA A 189 2.92 5.32 0.55
C ALA A 189 4.35 4.93 0.16
N ASN A 190 5.14 4.47 1.12
CA ASN A 190 6.48 3.96 0.87
C ASN A 190 6.47 2.43 0.85
N LEU A 191 6.63 1.84 -0.33
CA LEU A 191 6.71 0.38 -0.53
C LEU A 191 8.14 -0.07 -0.92
N TRP A 192 9.15 0.78 -0.72
CA TRP A 192 10.54 0.48 -1.10
C TRP A 192 10.94 -0.94 -0.69
N GLY A 193 11.45 -1.75 -1.63
CA GLY A 193 11.94 -3.11 -1.38
C GLY A 193 10.87 -4.12 -0.98
N ALA A 194 9.57 -3.78 -1.02
CA ALA A 194 8.50 -4.70 -0.68
C ALA A 194 8.32 -5.81 -1.74
N SER A 195 7.85 -6.99 -1.32
CA SER A 195 7.57 -8.13 -2.19
C SER A 195 6.07 -8.21 -2.47
N LEU A 196 5.66 -7.91 -3.70
CA LEU A 196 4.27 -7.78 -4.16
C LEU A 196 3.94 -8.76 -5.30
N ASP A 197 4.67 -9.87 -5.41
CA ASP A 197 4.40 -10.87 -6.44
C ASP A 197 2.93 -11.32 -6.41
N PHE A 198 2.27 -11.32 -7.58
CA PHE A 198 0.86 -11.69 -7.74
C PHE A 198 -0.12 -10.82 -6.92
N ALA A 199 0.28 -9.64 -6.46
CA ALA A 199 -0.60 -8.72 -5.76
C ALA A 199 -1.69 -8.17 -6.69
N ASP A 200 -2.90 -7.94 -6.18
CA ASP A 200 -3.95 -7.21 -6.89
C ASP A 200 -4.04 -5.78 -6.36
N ILE A 201 -3.48 -4.84 -7.14
CA ILE A 201 -3.45 -3.41 -6.87
C ILE A 201 -4.38 -2.68 -7.88
N SER A 202 -5.26 -3.42 -8.54
CA SER A 202 -6.12 -2.87 -9.57
C SER A 202 -7.00 -1.73 -9.02
N MET A 203 -7.17 -0.67 -9.81
CA MET A 203 -7.97 0.52 -9.47
C MET A 203 -7.51 1.27 -8.21
N ALA A 204 -6.32 0.95 -7.66
CA ALA A 204 -5.81 1.63 -6.47
C ALA A 204 -5.32 3.05 -6.78
N GLY A 205 -5.44 3.96 -5.80
CA GLY A 205 -4.90 5.32 -5.85
C GLY A 205 -3.47 5.35 -5.31
N CYS A 206 -2.47 5.33 -6.20
CA CYS A 206 -1.05 5.23 -5.84
C CYS A 206 -0.26 6.49 -6.24
N LEU A 207 -0.90 7.67 -6.25
CA LEU A 207 -0.25 8.93 -6.60
C LEU A 207 1.03 9.15 -5.76
N MET A 208 2.17 9.40 -6.44
CA MET A 208 3.46 9.66 -5.80
C MET A 208 3.93 8.54 -4.83
N ALA A 209 3.39 7.32 -4.93
CA ALA A 209 3.84 6.19 -4.12
C ALA A 209 5.24 5.72 -4.54
N ASN A 210 6.04 5.27 -3.58
CA ASN A 210 7.38 4.76 -3.83
C ASN A 210 7.38 3.23 -3.92
N PHE A 211 7.50 2.70 -5.13
CA PHE A 211 7.67 1.28 -5.46
C PHE A 211 9.11 0.96 -5.89
N SER A 212 10.11 1.77 -5.54
CA SER A 212 11.49 1.49 -5.92
C SER A 212 11.95 0.15 -5.36
N GLU A 213 12.72 -0.61 -6.16
CA GLU A 213 13.28 -1.92 -5.77
C GLU A 213 12.23 -2.97 -5.36
N THR A 214 10.94 -2.76 -5.66
CA THR A 214 9.88 -3.73 -5.35
C THR A 214 9.90 -4.93 -6.29
N ILE A 215 9.37 -6.06 -5.82
CA ILE A 215 9.13 -7.25 -6.65
C ILE A 215 7.62 -7.33 -6.92
N LEU A 216 7.21 -6.99 -8.14
CA LEU A 216 5.83 -6.91 -8.63
C LEU A 216 5.55 -7.90 -9.76
N ASN A 217 6.30 -9.01 -9.83
CA ASN A 217 6.13 -9.96 -10.92
C ASN A 217 4.71 -10.52 -10.93
N LYS A 218 4.06 -10.47 -12.12
CA LYS A 218 2.68 -10.90 -12.31
C LYS A 218 1.66 -10.19 -11.40
N ALA A 219 2.00 -9.02 -10.87
CA ALA A 219 1.04 -8.19 -10.14
C ALA A 219 0.02 -7.56 -11.11
N ILE A 220 -1.20 -7.31 -10.61
CA ILE A 220 -2.29 -6.69 -11.37
C ILE A 220 -2.45 -5.25 -10.93
N LEU A 221 -2.10 -4.30 -11.82
CA LEU A 221 -2.19 -2.85 -11.62
C LEU A 221 -3.17 -2.20 -12.60
N ASN A 222 -4.07 -3.00 -13.21
CA ASN A 222 -5.00 -2.50 -14.21
C ASN A 222 -5.83 -1.34 -13.67
N LYS A 223 -5.89 -0.23 -14.43
CA LYS A 223 -6.63 0.98 -14.09
C LYS A 223 -6.19 1.64 -12.78
N ALA A 224 -5.00 1.31 -12.27
CA ALA A 224 -4.45 1.99 -11.10
C ALA A 224 -4.02 3.43 -11.45
N ASN A 225 -4.17 4.35 -10.52
CA ASN A 225 -3.65 5.70 -10.64
C ASN A 225 -2.25 5.77 -10.03
N LEU A 226 -1.24 5.74 -10.89
CA LEU A 226 0.20 5.67 -10.57
C LEU A 226 0.93 6.97 -10.96
N GLY A 227 0.20 8.09 -11.10
CA GLY A 227 0.80 9.36 -11.50
C GLY A 227 1.92 9.79 -10.56
N GLY A 228 3.10 10.10 -11.12
CA GLY A 228 4.29 10.47 -10.35
C GLY A 228 4.83 9.38 -9.42
N ALA A 229 4.35 8.13 -9.52
CA ALA A 229 4.88 7.02 -8.72
C ALA A 229 6.31 6.65 -9.14
N ILE A 230 7.09 6.08 -8.22
CA ILE A 230 8.50 5.74 -8.43
C ILE A 230 8.64 4.22 -8.45
N PHE A 231 9.05 3.66 -9.61
CA PHE A 231 9.33 2.24 -9.83
C PHE A 231 10.80 1.97 -10.18
N SER A 232 11.71 2.87 -9.82
CA SER A 232 13.12 2.72 -10.16
C SER A 232 13.66 1.39 -9.65
N GLY A 233 14.25 0.58 -10.57
CA GLY A 233 14.78 -0.76 -10.26
C GLY A 233 13.73 -1.84 -9.95
N ALA A 234 12.43 -1.55 -10.06
CA ALA A 234 11.38 -2.51 -9.74
C ALA A 234 11.36 -3.70 -10.72
N GLN A 235 11.05 -4.90 -10.20
CA GLN A 235 10.86 -6.12 -10.98
C GLN A 235 9.36 -6.31 -11.26
N MET A 236 8.94 -6.11 -12.50
CA MET A 236 7.53 -6.12 -12.93
C MET A 236 7.29 -7.12 -14.07
N VAL A 237 8.04 -8.23 -14.07
CA VAL A 237 7.97 -9.22 -15.15
C VAL A 237 6.57 -9.83 -15.24
N GLY A 238 5.94 -9.69 -16.42
CA GLY A 238 4.58 -10.17 -16.67
C GLY A 238 3.49 -9.46 -15.86
N ALA A 239 3.75 -8.25 -15.36
CA ALA A 239 2.74 -7.46 -14.67
C ALA A 239 1.65 -6.95 -15.63
N GLU A 240 0.42 -6.80 -15.12
CA GLU A 240 -0.74 -6.30 -15.86
C GLU A 240 -1.01 -4.83 -15.51
N LEU A 241 -0.81 -3.92 -16.46
CA LEU A 241 -0.97 -2.47 -16.29
C LEU A 241 -1.97 -1.88 -17.31
N CYS A 242 -2.90 -2.70 -17.84
CA CYS A 242 -3.85 -2.23 -18.85
C CYS A 242 -4.62 -1.01 -18.33
N ASN A 243 -4.68 0.06 -19.14
CA ASN A 243 -5.39 1.30 -18.80
C ASN A 243 -4.88 1.97 -17.49
N ALA A 244 -3.67 1.67 -17.03
CA ALA A 244 -3.09 2.34 -15.88
C ALA A 244 -2.65 3.77 -16.20
N PHE A 245 -2.71 4.67 -15.22
CA PHE A 245 -2.28 6.07 -15.35
C PHE A 245 -0.90 6.23 -14.71
N LEU A 246 0.15 6.34 -15.53
CA LEU A 246 1.56 6.43 -15.13
C LEU A 246 2.21 7.76 -15.59
N SER A 247 1.41 8.80 -15.82
CA SER A 247 1.96 10.11 -16.21
C SER A 247 2.97 10.59 -15.17
N ASP A 248 4.11 11.13 -15.63
CA ASP A 248 5.20 11.60 -14.78
C ASP A 248 5.84 10.53 -13.88
N ALA A 249 5.51 9.25 -14.03
CA ALA A 249 6.08 8.18 -13.22
C ALA A 249 7.56 7.92 -13.58
N SER A 250 8.36 7.51 -12.60
CA SER A 250 9.75 7.08 -12.81
C SER A 250 9.84 5.56 -12.86
N LEU A 251 10.16 5.01 -14.05
CA LEU A 251 10.39 3.58 -14.28
C LEU A 251 11.85 3.31 -14.68
N SER A 252 12.77 4.22 -14.36
CA SER A 252 14.17 4.06 -14.72
C SER A 252 14.73 2.74 -14.21
N MET A 253 15.37 1.97 -15.09
CA MET A 253 15.94 0.63 -14.80
C MET A 253 14.91 -0.41 -14.31
N ALA A 254 13.60 -0.14 -14.43
CA ALA A 254 12.58 -1.13 -14.10
C ALA A 254 12.54 -2.26 -15.15
N ASN A 255 12.24 -3.47 -14.71
CA ASN A 255 12.09 -4.63 -15.60
C ASN A 255 10.62 -4.96 -15.82
N LEU A 256 10.08 -4.57 -16.97
CA LEU A 256 8.71 -4.83 -17.44
C LEU A 256 8.68 -5.91 -18.53
N THR A 257 9.67 -6.81 -18.57
CA THR A 257 9.68 -7.90 -19.57
C THR A 257 8.36 -8.66 -19.56
N LYS A 258 7.74 -8.81 -20.75
CA LYS A 258 6.44 -9.48 -20.90
C LYS A 258 5.27 -8.82 -20.15
N ALA A 259 5.40 -7.61 -19.66
CA ALA A 259 4.30 -6.88 -19.04
C ALA A 259 3.25 -6.45 -20.07
N ASN A 260 2.01 -6.28 -19.67
CA ASN A 260 0.93 -5.77 -20.48
C ASN A 260 0.58 -4.34 -20.09
N LEU A 261 0.94 -3.38 -20.94
CA LEU A 261 0.68 -1.95 -20.76
C LEU A 261 -0.36 -1.42 -21.77
N SER A 262 -1.18 -2.30 -22.39
CA SER A 262 -2.14 -1.87 -23.39
C SER A 262 -3.00 -0.72 -22.86
N GLU A 263 -3.14 0.36 -23.68
CA GLU A 263 -3.89 1.57 -23.37
C GLU A 263 -3.42 2.33 -22.11
N ALA A 264 -2.26 1.98 -21.52
CA ALA A 264 -1.71 2.71 -20.39
C ALA A 264 -1.21 4.10 -20.81
N ASP A 265 -1.26 5.07 -19.90
CA ASP A 265 -0.76 6.42 -20.10
C ASP A 265 0.57 6.64 -19.35
N LEU A 266 1.69 6.61 -20.11
CA LEU A 266 3.05 6.90 -19.64
C LEU A 266 3.56 8.24 -20.19
N SER A 267 2.64 9.17 -20.49
CA SER A 267 3.05 10.50 -20.95
C SER A 267 3.93 11.18 -19.91
N TYR A 268 5.04 11.80 -20.36
CA TYR A 268 6.04 12.44 -19.49
C TYR A 268 6.76 11.51 -18.52
N ALA A 269 6.61 10.19 -18.63
CA ALA A 269 7.28 9.23 -17.75
C ALA A 269 8.78 9.13 -18.05
N TYR A 270 9.55 8.72 -17.04
CA TYR A 270 11.00 8.51 -17.11
C TYR A 270 11.29 7.00 -17.17
N LEU A 271 11.76 6.52 -18.33
CA LEU A 271 12.04 5.09 -18.59
C LEU A 271 13.51 4.85 -18.97
N PHE A 272 14.43 5.68 -18.50
CA PHE A 272 15.85 5.51 -18.80
C PHE A 272 16.31 4.09 -18.46
N ARG A 273 16.83 3.34 -19.47
CA ARG A 273 17.26 1.95 -19.35
C ARG A 273 16.20 0.98 -18.82
N ALA A 274 14.92 1.28 -18.92
CA ALA A 274 13.89 0.33 -18.58
C ALA A 274 13.87 -0.83 -19.60
N ILE A 275 13.49 -2.03 -19.12
CA ILE A 275 13.40 -3.24 -19.96
C ILE A 275 11.94 -3.55 -20.20
N LEU A 276 11.46 -3.38 -21.43
CA LEU A 276 10.11 -3.69 -21.90
C LEU A 276 10.13 -4.77 -23.00
N SER A 277 11.18 -5.59 -23.04
CA SER A 277 11.29 -6.63 -24.07
C SER A 277 10.12 -7.62 -24.00
N ASN A 278 9.56 -7.97 -25.17
CA ASN A 278 8.39 -8.83 -25.31
C ASN A 278 7.12 -8.31 -24.61
N SER A 279 7.05 -7.04 -24.22
CA SER A 279 5.86 -6.44 -23.60
C SER A 279 4.75 -6.20 -24.61
N ILE A 280 3.51 -6.06 -24.13
CA ILE A 280 2.34 -5.66 -24.90
C ILE A 280 2.05 -4.20 -24.57
N CYS A 281 2.27 -3.31 -25.55
CA CYS A 281 2.12 -1.86 -25.43
C CYS A 281 1.19 -1.32 -26.53
N ILE A 282 0.10 -2.05 -26.82
CA ILE A 282 -0.85 -1.65 -27.86
C ILE A 282 -1.59 -0.39 -27.40
N GLU A 283 -1.63 0.64 -28.26
CA GLU A 283 -2.26 1.93 -27.98
C GLU A 283 -1.73 2.64 -26.71
N THR A 284 -0.56 2.23 -26.21
CA THR A 284 0.09 2.84 -25.04
C THR A 284 0.58 4.25 -25.40
N LYS A 285 0.42 5.21 -24.47
CA LYS A 285 0.87 6.59 -24.67
C LYS A 285 2.22 6.81 -24.00
N PHE A 286 3.24 7.09 -24.80
CA PHE A 286 4.60 7.48 -24.38
C PHE A 286 4.93 8.92 -24.79
N ARG A 287 3.92 9.77 -24.95
CA ARG A 287 4.12 11.14 -25.38
C ARG A 287 5.02 11.90 -24.42
N ASN A 288 6.04 12.61 -24.94
CA ASN A 288 7.04 13.35 -24.13
C ASN A 288 7.79 12.48 -23.11
N ALA A 289 7.79 11.16 -23.21
CA ALA A 289 8.51 10.31 -22.29
C ALA A 289 10.03 10.34 -22.53
N GLU A 290 10.81 10.26 -21.45
CA GLU A 290 12.26 10.12 -21.48
C GLU A 290 12.61 8.63 -21.48
N MET A 291 12.96 8.09 -22.66
CA MET A 291 13.11 6.65 -22.92
C MET A 291 14.50 6.30 -23.50
N GLN A 292 15.51 7.05 -23.13
CA GLN A 292 16.86 6.79 -23.62
C GLN A 292 17.33 5.40 -23.17
N GLU A 293 17.96 4.67 -24.09
CA GLU A 293 18.49 3.33 -23.88
C GLU A 293 17.44 2.30 -23.39
N VAL A 294 16.13 2.57 -23.61
CA VAL A 294 15.06 1.62 -23.28
C VAL A 294 15.16 0.37 -24.17
N ASP A 295 14.91 -0.81 -23.61
CA ASP A 295 14.80 -2.05 -24.37
C ASP A 295 13.32 -2.39 -24.66
N LEU A 296 12.90 -2.20 -25.90
CA LEU A 296 11.59 -2.55 -26.47
C LEU A 296 11.70 -3.68 -27.50
N SER A 297 12.77 -4.48 -27.44
CA SER A 297 12.99 -5.57 -28.38
C SER A 297 11.84 -6.57 -28.35
N MET A 298 11.35 -6.97 -29.51
CA MET A 298 10.22 -7.91 -29.67
C MET A 298 8.90 -7.43 -29.01
N ALA A 299 8.77 -6.16 -28.66
CA ALA A 299 7.56 -5.61 -28.05
C ALA A 299 6.44 -5.41 -29.10
N PHE A 300 5.19 -5.54 -28.65
CA PHE A 300 3.99 -5.28 -29.45
C PHE A 300 3.54 -3.84 -29.23
N LEU A 301 3.89 -2.93 -30.16
CA LEU A 301 3.74 -1.48 -30.04
C LEU A 301 2.72 -0.92 -31.05
N LYS A 302 1.84 -1.78 -31.55
CA LYS A 302 0.84 -1.36 -32.53
C LYS A 302 0.05 -0.16 -32.02
N LYS A 303 0.00 0.94 -32.82
CA LYS A 303 -0.65 2.20 -32.49
C LYS A 303 -0.11 2.90 -31.23
N ALA A 304 1.05 2.53 -30.71
CA ALA A 304 1.65 3.24 -29.60
C ALA A 304 1.99 4.69 -29.97
N ASN A 305 1.85 5.62 -29.04
CA ASN A 305 2.09 7.03 -29.28
C ASN A 305 3.39 7.50 -28.62
N PHE A 306 4.44 7.69 -29.41
CA PHE A 306 5.74 8.19 -29.00
C PHE A 306 5.96 9.67 -29.41
N ALA A 307 4.91 10.44 -29.65
CA ALA A 307 5.08 11.82 -30.07
C ALA A 307 5.97 12.60 -29.08
N ILE A 308 7.02 13.25 -29.62
CA ILE A 308 8.01 14.05 -28.88
C ILE A 308 8.78 13.22 -27.81
N ALA A 309 8.74 11.89 -27.86
CA ALA A 309 9.50 11.06 -26.94
C ALA A 309 11.00 11.09 -27.25
N ASN A 310 11.84 10.99 -26.22
CA ASN A 310 13.27 10.85 -26.37
C ASN A 310 13.66 9.36 -26.37
N LEU A 311 13.94 8.81 -27.55
CA LEU A 311 14.24 7.40 -27.81
C LEU A 311 15.71 7.19 -28.23
N GLN A 312 16.59 8.11 -27.83
CA GLN A 312 18.00 8.00 -28.16
C GLN A 312 18.57 6.65 -27.69
N ARG A 313 19.24 5.94 -28.60
CA ARG A 313 19.83 4.61 -28.35
C ARG A 313 18.83 3.56 -27.88
N ALA A 314 17.53 3.75 -28.10
CA ALA A 314 16.52 2.74 -27.78
C ALA A 314 16.67 1.48 -28.65
N TYR A 315 16.29 0.32 -28.11
CA TYR A 315 16.33 -0.97 -28.78
C TYR A 315 14.93 -1.42 -29.16
N PHE A 316 14.64 -1.50 -30.45
CA PHE A 316 13.37 -1.97 -31.05
C PHE A 316 13.55 -3.21 -31.91
N GLY A 317 14.64 -3.96 -31.76
CA GLY A 317 14.91 -5.12 -32.59
C GLY A 317 13.74 -6.08 -32.66
N GLY A 318 13.17 -6.33 -33.85
CA GLY A 318 12.02 -7.21 -34.08
C GLY A 318 10.69 -6.72 -33.48
N ALA A 319 10.59 -5.48 -32.99
CA ALA A 319 9.36 -4.94 -32.46
C ALA A 319 8.29 -4.66 -33.53
N ASP A 320 7.02 -4.76 -33.18
CA ASP A 320 5.90 -4.36 -34.05
C ASP A 320 5.41 -2.94 -33.69
N LEU A 321 5.88 -1.94 -34.46
CA LEU A 321 5.48 -0.53 -34.37
C LEU A 321 4.39 -0.18 -35.40
N SER A 322 3.71 -1.15 -36.01
CA SER A 322 2.70 -0.84 -37.00
C SER A 322 1.67 0.18 -36.51
N GLU A 323 1.37 1.18 -37.36
CA GLU A 323 0.45 2.28 -37.03
C GLU A 323 0.92 3.19 -35.85
N ALA A 324 2.15 3.07 -35.37
CA ALA A 324 2.65 3.89 -34.24
C ALA A 324 2.86 5.36 -34.69
N VAL A 325 2.74 6.28 -33.73
CA VAL A 325 2.95 7.73 -33.91
C VAL A 325 4.30 8.13 -33.33
N LEU A 326 5.22 8.60 -34.20
CA LEU A 326 6.58 9.01 -33.85
C LEU A 326 6.83 10.52 -34.08
N ILE A 327 5.78 11.30 -34.25
CA ILE A 327 5.86 12.74 -34.56
C ILE A 327 6.82 13.45 -33.61
N GLY A 328 7.89 14.06 -34.10
CA GLY A 328 8.87 14.78 -33.31
C GLY A 328 9.70 13.92 -32.36
N ALA A 329 9.61 12.60 -32.42
CA ALA A 329 10.41 11.70 -31.58
C ALA A 329 11.89 11.74 -31.99
N ASN A 330 12.79 11.56 -31.03
CA ASN A 330 14.22 11.48 -31.24
C ASN A 330 14.73 10.03 -31.18
N LEU A 331 15.00 9.44 -32.36
CA LEU A 331 15.50 8.06 -32.52
C LEU A 331 17.01 8.04 -32.83
N THR A 332 17.75 9.08 -32.47
CA THR A 332 19.20 9.13 -32.72
C THR A 332 19.88 7.88 -32.18
N GLN A 333 20.62 7.15 -33.01
CA GLN A 333 21.32 5.91 -32.70
C GLN A 333 20.41 4.77 -32.20
N ALA A 334 19.10 4.82 -32.42
CA ALA A 334 18.19 3.72 -32.05
C ALA A 334 18.43 2.50 -32.96
N ASN A 335 18.21 1.31 -32.43
CA ASN A 335 18.31 0.04 -33.15
C ASN A 335 16.89 -0.48 -33.47
N LEU A 336 16.49 -0.40 -34.76
CA LEU A 336 15.21 -0.88 -35.28
C LEU A 336 15.39 -2.10 -36.20
N THR A 337 16.44 -2.88 -36.03
CA THR A 337 16.69 -4.05 -36.90
C THR A 337 15.50 -5.00 -36.89
N ASN A 338 15.04 -5.37 -38.12
CA ASN A 338 13.88 -6.24 -38.32
C ASN A 338 12.56 -5.75 -37.69
N ALA A 339 12.41 -4.47 -37.33
CA ALA A 339 11.18 -3.91 -36.82
C ALA A 339 10.10 -3.79 -37.92
N ASN A 340 8.83 -3.94 -37.55
CA ASN A 340 7.70 -3.64 -38.40
C ASN A 340 7.28 -2.16 -38.24
N LEU A 341 7.51 -1.35 -39.25
CA LEU A 341 7.24 0.09 -39.29
C LEU A 341 6.07 0.43 -40.25
N THR A 342 5.19 -0.53 -40.50
CA THR A 342 4.09 -0.34 -41.47
C THR A 342 3.12 0.74 -40.96
N ASN A 343 2.83 1.74 -41.84
CA ASN A 343 1.89 2.83 -41.56
C ASN A 343 2.25 3.70 -40.33
N ILE A 344 3.51 3.81 -39.93
CA ILE A 344 3.94 4.74 -38.88
C ILE A 344 3.75 6.21 -39.32
N VAL A 345 3.53 7.10 -38.35
CA VAL A 345 3.47 8.56 -38.59
C VAL A 345 4.73 9.21 -38.04
N THR A 346 5.51 9.91 -38.94
CA THR A 346 6.91 10.30 -38.64
C THR A 346 7.24 11.76 -38.89
N GLU A 347 6.27 12.67 -38.90
CA GLU A 347 6.55 14.09 -39.11
C GLU A 347 7.59 14.61 -38.10
N SER A 348 8.65 15.28 -38.58
CA SER A 348 9.72 15.84 -37.72
C SER A 348 10.47 14.83 -36.85
N THR A 349 10.39 13.54 -37.13
CA THR A 349 11.15 12.50 -36.41
C THR A 349 12.63 12.57 -36.72
N ILE A 350 13.49 12.47 -35.73
CA ILE A 350 14.95 12.50 -35.89
C ILE A 350 15.46 11.06 -35.93
N TRP A 351 16.10 10.68 -37.08
CA TRP A 351 16.61 9.33 -37.37
C TRP A 351 18.15 9.27 -37.46
N THR A 352 18.86 10.26 -36.91
CA THR A 352 20.33 10.33 -37.03
C THR A 352 20.97 9.04 -36.54
N ASP A 353 21.75 8.37 -37.38
CA ASP A 353 22.46 7.11 -37.09
C ASP A 353 21.55 5.95 -36.63
N ALA A 354 20.24 6.01 -36.86
CA ALA A 354 19.33 4.90 -36.55
C ALA A 354 19.59 3.69 -37.45
N ASN A 355 19.63 2.48 -36.86
CA ASN A 355 19.83 1.24 -37.62
C ASN A 355 18.47 0.63 -38.00
N LEU A 356 18.15 0.67 -39.30
CA LEU A 356 16.92 0.17 -39.92
C LEU A 356 17.13 -1.14 -40.69
N GLN A 357 18.24 -1.86 -40.50
CA GLN A 357 18.55 -3.08 -41.24
C GLN A 357 17.43 -4.12 -41.10
N GLY A 358 16.84 -4.55 -42.19
CA GLY A 358 15.75 -5.53 -42.20
C GLY A 358 14.40 -5.00 -41.73
N ALA A 359 14.26 -3.73 -41.33
CA ALA A 359 12.99 -3.13 -41.03
C ALA A 359 12.06 -3.09 -42.23
N ILE A 360 10.76 -3.27 -42.03
CA ILE A 360 9.74 -3.29 -43.09
C ILE A 360 8.72 -2.15 -42.92
N GLY A 361 8.14 -1.73 -44.06
CA GLY A 361 7.02 -0.79 -44.10
C GLY A 361 7.38 0.70 -44.05
N PHE A 362 8.66 1.06 -43.92
CA PHE A 362 9.12 2.45 -43.92
C PHE A 362 10.57 2.58 -44.45
N SER A 363 10.82 3.68 -45.17
CA SER A 363 12.14 4.14 -45.51
C SER A 363 12.19 5.65 -45.28
N PRO A 364 13.11 6.17 -44.46
CA PRO A 364 13.18 7.59 -44.11
C PRO A 364 13.64 8.47 -45.28
#